data_439d075895c9d12caa72ba4d317c701e
#
_entry.id   439d075895c9d12caa72ba4d317c701e
#
_cell.length_a   1.000
_cell.length_b   1.000
_cell.length_c   1.000
_cell.angle_alpha   90.00
_cell.angle_beta   90.00
_cell.angle_gamma   90.00
#
_symmetry.space_group_name_H-M   'P 1'
#
loop_
_entity.id
_entity.type
_entity.pdbx_description
1 polymer ?
#
loop_
_entity_poly.entity_id
_entity_poly.type
_entity_poly.pdbx_seq_one_letter_code
_entity_poly.pdbx_strand_id
1 'polypeptide(L)'
;MRHHTTAHAALVDGHRLFHVPPQGLSLVDRAAARRQDAGQRASWPFPAYDDKTPERAGFNAGIAYGLWGVEPPYAQALAALTGHLTSHAMNVLGTHRYIVTAVLCRRLATVSVLALQGRPRTIADPGTHPDVRRIADTWGAIALAAGPCLFAAGQIPEDALDHR
;
A
#
# COMPACT_ATOMS: atom_id res chain seq x y z
N MET A 1 11.39 18.03 6.90
CA MET A 1 11.60 17.59 5.50
C MET A 1 11.39 16.09 5.46
N ARG A 2 10.30 15.63 4.86
CA ARG A 2 10.04 14.19 4.75
C ARG A 2 10.77 13.67 3.52
N HIS A 3 11.69 12.72 3.70
CA HIS A 3 12.56 12.24 2.62
C HIS A 3 11.81 11.32 1.67
N HIS A 4 11.57 11.77 0.45
CA HIS A 4 10.88 11.03 -0.61
C HIS A 4 11.70 9.90 -1.26
N THR A 5 13.00 9.86 -1.02
CA THR A 5 13.93 9.07 -1.84
C THR A 5 14.08 7.62 -1.38
N THR A 6 13.84 7.33 -0.10
CA THR A 6 14.13 5.99 0.46
C THR A 6 13.02 4.96 0.17
N ALA A 7 11.81 5.41 -0.05
CA ALA A 7 10.67 4.53 -0.33
C ALA A 7 10.65 4.00 -1.78
N HIS A 8 11.38 4.64 -2.69
CA HIS A 8 11.37 4.28 -4.12
C HIS A 8 12.01 2.91 -4.41
N ALA A 9 13.10 2.58 -3.71
CA ALA A 9 13.79 1.28 -3.86
C ALA A 9 12.98 0.13 -3.25
N ALA A 10 12.09 0.46 -2.40
CA ALA A 10 11.44 -0.43 -1.50
C ALA A 10 10.28 -1.21 -2.11
N LEU A 11 9.58 -0.66 -3.07
CA LEU A 11 8.43 -1.31 -3.74
C LEU A 11 8.78 -2.00 -5.06
N VAL A 12 9.94 -1.69 -5.65
CA VAL A 12 10.43 -2.36 -6.87
C VAL A 12 10.66 -3.85 -6.63
N ASP A 13 11.06 -4.20 -5.41
CA ASP A 13 11.23 -5.56 -4.95
C ASP A 13 10.24 -5.86 -3.81
N GLY A 14 8.95 -5.83 -4.06
CA GLY A 14 7.88 -6.02 -3.05
C GLY A 14 8.02 -7.24 -2.12
N HIS A 15 8.99 -8.12 -2.41
CA HIS A 15 9.42 -9.18 -1.54
C HIS A 15 10.69 -8.85 -0.72
N ARG A 16 11.45 -7.81 -1.05
CA ARG A 16 12.75 -7.53 -0.43
C ARG A 16 12.71 -6.46 0.66
N LEU A 17 11.72 -5.59 0.65
CA LEU A 17 11.57 -4.56 1.67
C LEU A 17 11.43 -5.10 3.08
N PHE A 18 10.79 -6.23 3.17
CA PHE A 18 10.43 -6.83 4.43
C PHE A 18 11.37 -7.98 4.78
N HIS A 19 12.47 -8.13 4.03
CA HIS A 19 13.28 -9.32 4.19
C HIS A 19 14.79 -9.06 4.06
N VAL A 20 15.42 -8.81 5.21
CA VAL A 20 16.83 -9.19 5.42
C VAL A 20 16.77 -10.52 6.19
N PRO A 21 17.09 -11.67 5.57
CA PRO A 21 17.10 -12.93 6.31
C PRO A 21 18.15 -12.83 7.40
N PRO A 22 17.83 -13.18 8.66
CA PRO A 22 18.85 -13.30 9.68
C PRO A 22 19.89 -14.31 9.20
N GLN A 23 21.13 -13.88 9.14
CA GLN A 23 22.22 -14.78 8.77
C GLN A 23 22.33 -15.87 9.85
N GLY A 24 22.32 -17.14 9.46
CA GLY A 24 22.52 -18.28 10.35
C GLY A 24 21.29 -19.16 10.62
N LEU A 25 20.11 -18.84 10.10
CA LEU A 25 18.94 -19.71 10.24
C LEU A 25 18.96 -20.89 9.24
N SER A 26 18.41 -22.03 9.65
CA SER A 26 18.17 -23.17 8.77
C SER A 26 17.21 -22.81 7.63
N LEU A 27 17.18 -23.61 6.56
CA LEU A 27 16.23 -23.41 5.45
C LEU A 27 14.77 -23.41 5.90
N VAL A 28 14.44 -24.24 6.91
CA VAL A 28 13.09 -24.32 7.48
C VAL A 28 12.78 -23.07 8.28
N ASP A 29 13.71 -22.60 9.10
CA ASP A 29 13.57 -21.38 9.89
C ASP A 29 13.48 -20.13 8.97
N ARG A 30 14.26 -20.12 7.88
CA ARG A 30 14.18 -19.09 6.85
C ARG A 30 12.83 -19.08 6.14
N ALA A 31 12.26 -20.26 5.85
CA ALA A 31 10.95 -20.36 5.24
C ALA A 31 9.81 -19.96 6.20
N ALA A 32 9.96 -20.28 7.49
CA ALA A 32 9.01 -19.85 8.53
C ALA A 32 9.12 -18.34 8.78
N ALA A 33 10.34 -17.79 8.88
CA ALA A 33 10.58 -16.37 9.00
C ALA A 33 10.05 -15.59 7.77
N ARG A 34 10.25 -16.12 6.56
CA ARG A 34 9.68 -15.54 5.34
C ARG A 34 8.16 -15.47 5.37
N ARG A 35 7.48 -16.51 5.89
CA ARG A 35 6.02 -16.52 6.01
C ARG A 35 5.53 -15.51 7.05
N GLN A 36 6.25 -15.37 8.17
CA GLN A 36 5.95 -14.36 9.19
C GLN A 36 6.28 -12.94 8.72
N ASP A 37 7.36 -12.77 7.96
CA ASP A 37 7.80 -11.47 7.43
C ASP A 37 7.05 -11.06 6.14
N ALA A 38 6.43 -12.00 5.42
CA ALA A 38 5.66 -11.72 4.22
C ALA A 38 4.45 -10.80 4.47
N GLY A 39 4.04 -10.69 5.74
CA GLY A 39 2.91 -9.86 6.13
C GLY A 39 1.58 -10.36 5.59
N GLN A 40 0.55 -9.61 5.87
CA GLN A 40 -0.80 -9.86 5.36
C GLN A 40 -1.02 -8.97 4.13
N ARG A 41 -1.67 -9.53 3.12
CA ARG A 41 -1.89 -8.85 1.84
C ARG A 41 -3.27 -9.15 1.29
N ALA A 42 -3.93 -8.13 0.77
CA ALA A 42 -5.15 -8.25 -0.02
C ALA A 42 -5.06 -7.33 -1.24
N SER A 43 -5.63 -7.79 -2.37
CA SER A 43 -5.64 -7.02 -3.62
C SER A 43 -7.02 -7.13 -4.27
N TRP A 44 -7.47 -6.02 -4.84
CA TRP A 44 -8.78 -5.94 -5.49
C TRP A 44 -8.65 -5.26 -6.85
N PRO A 45 -9.20 -5.85 -7.92
CA PRO A 45 -9.31 -5.20 -9.21
C PRO A 45 -10.53 -4.28 -9.26
N PHE A 46 -10.36 -3.09 -9.85
CA PHE A 46 -11.45 -2.15 -10.09
C PHE A 46 -11.42 -1.65 -11.54
N PRO A 47 -12.59 -1.51 -12.18
CA PRO A 47 -12.67 -0.89 -13.49
C PRO A 47 -12.45 0.63 -13.40
N ALA A 48 -11.82 1.21 -14.42
CA ALA A 48 -11.50 2.64 -14.43
C ALA A 48 -12.72 3.56 -14.60
N TYR A 49 -13.82 3.02 -15.08
CA TYR A 49 -15.05 3.78 -15.35
C TYR A 49 -16.01 3.88 -14.16
N ASP A 50 -15.75 3.19 -13.07
CA ASP A 50 -16.60 3.24 -11.87
C ASP A 50 -16.12 4.36 -10.93
N ASP A 51 -16.91 5.41 -10.84
CA ASP A 51 -16.68 6.58 -9.99
C ASP A 51 -16.68 6.25 -8.48
N LYS A 52 -17.29 5.12 -8.09
CA LYS A 52 -17.29 4.60 -6.72
C LYS A 52 -16.06 3.76 -6.37
N THR A 53 -15.15 3.58 -7.29
CA THR A 53 -13.92 2.81 -7.05
C THR A 53 -13.14 3.30 -5.83
N PRO A 54 -12.91 4.62 -5.60
CA PRO A 54 -12.19 5.08 -4.41
C PRO A 54 -12.89 4.70 -3.10
N GLU A 55 -14.21 4.84 -3.04
CA GLU A 55 -15.01 4.49 -1.87
C GLU A 55 -14.95 2.99 -1.57
N ARG A 56 -15.14 2.16 -2.61
CA ARG A 56 -15.06 0.68 -2.48
C ARG A 56 -13.68 0.20 -2.11
N ALA A 57 -12.63 0.78 -2.69
CA ALA A 57 -11.25 0.46 -2.37
C ALA A 57 -10.94 0.78 -0.91
N GLY A 58 -11.36 1.96 -0.44
CA GLY A 58 -11.22 2.36 0.96
C GLY A 58 -11.96 1.43 1.90
N PHE A 59 -13.20 1.09 1.60
CA PHE A 59 -14.00 0.16 2.39
C PHE A 59 -13.34 -1.22 2.50
N ASN A 60 -12.90 -1.80 1.37
CA ASN A 60 -12.24 -3.10 1.35
C ASN A 60 -10.93 -3.09 2.16
N ALA A 61 -10.13 -2.03 2.03
CA ALA A 61 -8.89 -1.88 2.80
C ALA A 61 -9.16 -1.76 4.30
N GLY A 62 -10.18 -0.98 4.69
CA GLY A 62 -10.57 -0.85 6.10
C GLY A 62 -10.97 -2.18 6.72
N ILE A 63 -11.76 -2.99 6.01
CA ILE A 63 -12.11 -4.35 6.45
C ILE A 63 -10.86 -5.21 6.57
N ALA A 64 -9.98 -5.21 5.56
CA ALA A 64 -8.78 -6.03 5.58
C ALA A 64 -7.88 -5.68 6.77
N TYR A 65 -7.58 -4.40 7.00
CA TYR A 65 -6.77 -3.97 8.14
C TYR A 65 -7.42 -4.32 9.48
N GLY A 66 -8.73 -4.15 9.61
CA GLY A 66 -9.46 -4.57 10.82
C GLY A 66 -9.38 -6.08 11.08
N LEU A 67 -9.51 -6.91 10.03
CA LEU A 67 -9.33 -8.36 10.13
C LEU A 67 -7.90 -8.76 10.48
N TRP A 68 -6.91 -7.92 10.16
CA TRP A 68 -5.51 -8.11 10.49
C TRP A 68 -5.13 -7.59 11.88
N GLY A 69 -6.10 -7.17 12.67
CA GLY A 69 -5.90 -6.75 14.05
C GLY A 69 -5.51 -5.28 14.21
N VAL A 70 -5.67 -4.46 13.18
CA VAL A 70 -5.47 -3.00 13.32
C VAL A 70 -6.68 -2.40 14.02
N GLU A 71 -6.45 -1.63 15.08
CA GLU A 71 -7.52 -0.97 15.82
C GLU A 71 -8.38 -0.03 14.93
N PRO A 72 -9.68 0.10 15.22
CA PRO A 72 -10.63 0.82 14.37
C PRO A 72 -10.20 2.23 13.95
N PRO A 73 -9.64 3.11 14.80
CA PRO A 73 -9.22 4.44 14.37
C PRO A 73 -8.15 4.42 13.27
N TYR A 74 -7.20 3.49 13.38
CA TYR A 74 -6.12 3.33 12.39
C TYR A 74 -6.60 2.63 11.12
N ALA A 75 -7.46 1.62 11.26
CA ALA A 75 -8.08 0.97 10.11
C ALA A 75 -8.94 1.97 9.30
N GLN A 76 -9.66 2.86 9.96
CA GLN A 76 -10.42 3.93 9.31
C GLN A 76 -9.51 4.95 8.60
N ALA A 77 -8.39 5.33 9.22
CA ALA A 77 -7.40 6.22 8.60
C ALA A 77 -6.79 5.58 7.35
N LEU A 78 -6.49 4.27 7.39
CA LEU A 78 -5.97 3.52 6.24
C LEU A 78 -7.02 3.34 5.15
N ALA A 79 -8.29 3.17 5.51
CA ALA A 79 -9.41 3.17 4.57
C ALA A 79 -9.51 4.51 3.83
N ALA A 80 -9.46 5.62 4.56
CA ALA A 80 -9.47 6.96 3.99
C ALA A 80 -8.25 7.19 3.08
N LEU A 81 -7.04 6.81 3.54
CA LEU A 81 -5.82 6.89 2.74
C LEU A 81 -5.95 6.12 1.43
N THR A 82 -6.50 4.91 1.48
CA THR A 82 -6.71 4.07 0.29
C THR A 82 -7.68 4.75 -0.69
N GLY A 83 -8.79 5.29 -0.20
CA GLY A 83 -9.75 6.02 -1.03
C GLY A 83 -9.12 7.25 -1.69
N HIS A 84 -8.39 8.07 -0.94
CA HIS A 84 -7.72 9.26 -1.46
C HIS A 84 -6.63 8.92 -2.48
N LEU A 85 -5.81 7.90 -2.21
CA LEU A 85 -4.78 7.45 -3.13
C LEU A 85 -5.39 6.90 -4.43
N THR A 86 -6.49 6.15 -4.33
CA THR A 86 -7.21 5.61 -5.49
C THR A 86 -7.81 6.73 -6.33
N SER A 87 -8.48 7.70 -5.69
CA SER A 87 -9.02 8.89 -6.37
C SER A 87 -7.93 9.66 -7.10
N HIS A 88 -6.79 9.88 -6.44
CA HIS A 88 -5.65 10.54 -7.04
C HIS A 88 -5.11 9.76 -8.25
N ALA A 89 -4.93 8.43 -8.11
CA ALA A 89 -4.48 7.57 -9.20
C ALA A 89 -5.41 7.63 -10.40
N MET A 90 -6.72 7.64 -10.20
CA MET A 90 -7.71 7.76 -11.28
C MET A 90 -7.62 9.09 -12.03
N ASN A 91 -7.16 10.15 -11.36
CA ASN A 91 -6.97 11.46 -11.98
C ASN A 91 -5.66 11.55 -12.78
N VAL A 92 -4.58 10.95 -12.28
CA VAL A 92 -3.22 11.15 -12.85
C VAL A 92 -2.73 9.99 -13.70
N LEU A 93 -3.36 8.81 -13.62
CA LEU A 93 -3.01 7.63 -14.39
C LEU A 93 -4.16 7.22 -15.30
N GLY A 94 -3.84 6.88 -16.55
CA GLY A 94 -4.80 6.36 -17.51
C GLY A 94 -4.68 4.84 -17.64
N THR A 95 -5.78 4.13 -17.42
CA THR A 95 -5.88 2.68 -17.61
C THR A 95 -7.34 2.26 -17.75
N HIS A 96 -7.58 1.01 -18.10
CA HIS A 96 -8.90 0.38 -18.05
C HIS A 96 -9.17 -0.34 -16.72
N ARG A 97 -8.12 -0.62 -15.95
CA ARG A 97 -8.22 -1.37 -14.69
C ARG A 97 -7.16 -0.92 -13.70
N TYR A 98 -7.61 -0.69 -12.46
CA TYR A 98 -6.75 -0.48 -11.32
C TYR A 98 -6.69 -1.73 -10.45
N ILE A 99 -5.53 -2.02 -9.89
CA ILE A 99 -5.35 -3.01 -8.84
C ILE A 99 -4.97 -2.25 -7.57
N VAL A 100 -5.85 -2.28 -6.59
CA VAL A 100 -5.60 -1.71 -5.27
C VAL A 100 -5.10 -2.82 -4.36
N THR A 101 -4.00 -2.59 -3.67
CA THR A 101 -3.39 -3.57 -2.77
C THR A 101 -3.16 -2.94 -1.41
N ALA A 102 -3.60 -3.64 -0.36
CA ALA A 102 -3.29 -3.34 1.02
C ALA A 102 -2.30 -4.39 1.55
N VAL A 103 -1.32 -3.95 2.31
CA VAL A 103 -0.30 -4.80 2.95
C VAL A 103 -0.11 -4.34 4.39
N LEU A 104 -0.03 -5.28 5.32
CA LEU A 104 0.43 -5.04 6.68
C LEU A 104 1.58 -5.98 6.97
N CYS A 105 2.77 -5.43 7.15
CA CYS A 105 3.95 -6.17 7.52
C CYS A 105 4.50 -5.63 8.83
N ARG A 106 4.45 -6.46 9.88
CA ARG A 106 4.73 -6.01 11.25
C ARG A 106 3.83 -4.82 11.59
N ARG A 107 4.38 -3.61 11.64
CA ARG A 107 3.65 -2.36 11.92
C ARG A 107 3.59 -1.40 10.74
N LEU A 108 4.15 -1.77 9.61
CA LEU A 108 4.09 -0.94 8.40
C LEU A 108 2.86 -1.33 7.59
N ALA A 109 1.90 -0.42 7.51
CA ALA A 109 0.77 -0.51 6.62
C ALA A 109 1.08 0.21 5.31
N THR A 110 0.91 -0.48 4.19
CA THR A 110 1.14 0.08 2.86
C THR A 110 -0.10 -0.12 2.00
N VAL A 111 -0.48 0.90 1.28
CA VAL A 111 -1.49 0.84 0.22
C VAL A 111 -0.85 1.21 -1.11
N SER A 112 -1.26 0.54 -2.17
CA SER A 112 -0.79 0.85 -3.52
C SER A 112 -1.91 0.76 -4.54
N VAL A 113 -1.81 1.55 -5.60
CA VAL A 113 -2.74 1.56 -6.72
C VAL A 113 -1.94 1.42 -8.01
N LEU A 114 -2.03 0.27 -8.63
CA LEU A 114 -1.42 -0.04 -9.91
C LEU A 114 -2.41 0.27 -11.03
N ALA A 115 -2.01 1.09 -11.99
CA ALA A 115 -2.73 1.27 -13.25
C ALA A 115 -2.26 0.19 -14.24
N LEU A 116 -3.00 -0.91 -14.31
CA LEU A 116 -2.62 -2.08 -15.12
C LEU A 116 -2.50 -1.70 -16.60
N GLN A 117 -1.32 -1.94 -17.20
CA GLN A 117 -0.99 -1.53 -18.57
C GLN A 117 -1.28 -0.04 -18.85
N GLY A 118 -1.31 0.75 -17.80
CA GLY A 118 -1.65 2.16 -17.86
C GLY A 118 -0.48 3.06 -18.21
N ARG A 119 -0.80 4.36 -18.32
CA ARG A 119 0.18 5.42 -18.60
C ARG A 119 -0.08 6.60 -17.68
N PRO A 120 0.96 7.31 -17.24
CA PRO A 120 0.79 8.59 -16.57
C PRO A 120 0.10 9.60 -17.51
N ARG A 121 -0.89 10.30 -16.98
CA ARG A 121 -1.52 11.46 -17.69
C ARG A 121 -0.84 12.75 -17.32
N THR A 122 -0.31 12.83 -16.09
CA THR A 122 0.39 13.99 -15.55
C THR A 122 1.53 13.50 -14.66
N ILE A 123 2.26 14.41 -14.01
CA ILE A 123 3.22 14.06 -12.95
C ILE A 123 2.45 13.40 -11.83
N ALA A 124 2.73 12.11 -11.62
CA ALA A 124 2.03 11.27 -10.66
C ALA A 124 2.79 11.29 -9.31
N ASP A 125 2.61 12.36 -8.53
CA ASP A 125 3.11 12.45 -7.16
C ASP A 125 1.92 12.39 -6.19
N PRO A 126 1.76 11.30 -5.40
CA PRO A 126 0.69 11.21 -4.39
C PRO A 126 0.75 12.32 -3.34
N GLY A 127 1.91 12.89 -3.10
CA GLY A 127 2.10 14.01 -2.18
C GLY A 127 1.47 15.33 -2.62
N THR A 128 1.02 15.44 -3.88
CA THR A 128 0.20 16.57 -4.33
C THR A 128 -1.23 16.50 -3.79
N HIS A 129 -1.69 15.32 -3.37
CA HIS A 129 -2.98 15.16 -2.71
C HIS A 129 -2.85 15.49 -1.22
N PRO A 130 -3.57 16.52 -0.70
CA PRO A 130 -3.36 16.99 0.67
C PRO A 130 -3.69 15.93 1.73
N ASP A 131 -4.72 15.11 1.51
CA ASP A 131 -5.11 14.08 2.46
C ASP A 131 -4.14 12.90 2.50
N VAL A 132 -3.55 12.52 1.37
CA VAL A 132 -2.47 11.52 1.34
C VAL A 132 -1.30 12.01 2.18
N ARG A 133 -0.87 13.25 1.96
CA ARG A 133 0.23 13.87 2.70
C ARG A 133 -0.06 14.02 4.20
N ARG A 134 -1.32 14.22 4.57
CA ARG A 134 -1.74 14.36 5.97
C ARG A 134 -1.73 13.03 6.72
N ILE A 135 -2.13 11.93 6.06
CA ILE A 135 -2.33 10.63 6.69
C ILE A 135 -1.07 9.77 6.61
N ALA A 136 -0.39 9.75 5.46
CA ALA A 136 0.76 8.88 5.22
C ALA A 136 2.06 9.46 5.76
N ASP A 137 2.96 8.59 6.21
CA ASP A 137 4.34 8.95 6.58
C ASP A 137 5.26 9.00 5.36
N THR A 138 5.01 8.12 4.39
CA THR A 138 5.76 8.04 3.12
C THR A 138 4.82 7.79 1.97
N TRP A 139 5.20 8.24 0.78
CA TRP A 139 4.47 8.03 -0.47
C TRP A 139 5.39 8.15 -1.67
N GLY A 140 4.94 7.67 -2.81
CA GLY A 140 5.70 7.78 -4.05
C GLY A 140 4.98 7.18 -5.24
N ALA A 141 5.63 7.29 -6.39
CA ALA A 141 5.22 6.69 -7.64
C ALA A 141 6.37 5.87 -8.22
N ILE A 142 6.06 4.71 -8.75
CA ILE A 142 7.03 3.81 -9.36
C ILE A 142 6.50 3.28 -10.70
N ALA A 143 7.42 2.98 -11.60
CA ALA A 143 7.12 2.27 -12.84
C ALA A 143 7.38 0.77 -12.63
N LEU A 144 6.33 -0.04 -12.72
CA LEU A 144 6.40 -1.48 -12.72
C LEU A 144 6.25 -2.01 -14.13
N ALA A 145 6.67 -3.25 -14.40
CA ALA A 145 6.46 -3.91 -15.69
C ALA A 145 4.96 -3.97 -16.06
N ALA A 146 4.08 -4.09 -15.06
CA ALA A 146 2.63 -4.12 -15.26
C ALA A 146 1.99 -2.74 -15.46
N GLY A 147 2.68 -1.65 -15.18
CA GLY A 147 2.20 -0.28 -15.33
C GLY A 147 2.67 0.64 -14.20
N PRO A 148 2.32 1.92 -14.25
CA PRO A 148 2.62 2.87 -13.19
C PRO A 148 1.85 2.54 -11.91
N CYS A 149 2.50 2.68 -10.77
CA CYS A 149 1.95 2.38 -9.45
C CYS A 149 2.19 3.54 -8.50
N LEU A 150 1.14 3.97 -7.80
CA LEU A 150 1.23 4.90 -6.69
C LEU A 150 1.18 4.13 -5.38
N PHE A 151 1.91 4.59 -4.38
CA PHE A 151 1.86 4.00 -3.05
C PHE A 151 1.87 5.06 -1.94
N ALA A 152 1.37 4.67 -0.78
CA ALA A 152 1.47 5.41 0.46
C ALA A 152 1.59 4.41 1.62
N ALA A 153 2.35 4.76 2.65
CA ALA A 153 2.57 3.90 3.80
C ALA A 153 2.59 4.71 5.10
N GLY A 154 2.21 4.05 6.19
CA GLY A 154 2.26 4.60 7.53
C GLY A 154 2.60 3.54 8.57
N GLN A 155 3.24 3.97 9.66
CA GLN A 155 3.54 3.14 10.82
C GLN A 155 2.32 3.05 11.73
N ILE A 156 1.93 1.83 12.08
CA ILE A 156 0.92 1.59 13.11
C ILE A 156 1.62 1.55 14.46
N PRO A 157 1.15 2.27 15.50
CA PRO A 157 1.65 2.14 16.85
C PRO A 157 1.53 0.71 17.36
N GLU A 158 2.46 0.29 18.23
CA GLU A 158 2.51 -1.07 18.72
C GLU A 158 1.26 -1.45 19.53
N ASP A 159 0.74 -0.53 20.30
CA ASP A 159 -0.47 -0.64 21.10
C ASP A 159 -1.76 -0.63 20.27
N ALA A 160 -1.68 -0.29 19.00
CA ALA A 160 -2.80 -0.28 18.06
C ALA A 160 -2.92 -1.55 17.20
N LEU A 161 -2.13 -2.57 17.50
CA LEU A 161 -2.21 -3.91 16.91
C LEU A 161 -2.68 -4.90 17.95
N ASP A 162 -3.75 -5.63 17.63
CA ASP A 162 -4.23 -6.74 18.46
C ASP A 162 -3.25 -7.93 18.35
N HIS A 163 -2.56 -8.22 19.41
CA HIS A 163 -1.61 -9.35 19.52
C HIS A 163 -2.34 -10.68 19.78
N ARG A 164 -3.27 -11.03 18.91
CA ARG A 164 -3.91 -12.35 18.96
C ARG A 164 -3.08 -13.45 18.32
#